data_f531bc51b658b9cd06ffe8ab9be06716
#
_entry.id   f531bc51b658b9cd06ffe8ab9be06716
#
_cell.length_a   1.000
_cell.length_b   1.000
_cell.length_c   1.000
_cell.angle_alpha   90.00
_cell.angle_beta   90.00
_cell.angle_gamma   90.00
#
_symmetry.space_group_name_H-M   'P 1'
#
loop_
_entity.id
_entity.type
_entity.pdbx_description
1 polymer ?
#
loop_
_entity_poly.entity_id
_entity_poly.type
_entity_poly.pdbx_seq_one_letter_code
_entity_poly.pdbx_strand_id
1 'polypeptide(L)'
;CIRDSTCTVSDDRMQRAPVFVFASAREARGFRDWVLGNMDEIARAAEATSSVAKLLDIDIFLASRFAYLRFNYSTGDAAGQNMVGRATFAACSWMLDNLDNVERFYLESNLATDKKHSQINIMRTRGKRVIAEAVVSREVLVQHMRVEPESLQYHAQISNVGSFLSGANNNGAHSPNGITAMFIATGQDVANVAESSSGILYTELTPERDSQA
;
A
#
# COMPACT_ATOMS: atom_id res chain seq x y z
N CYS A 1 12.67 24.02 -12.30
CA CYS A 1 12.44 22.56 -12.39
C CYS A 1 11.27 22.08 -11.52
N ILE A 2 11.00 22.64 -10.33
CA ILE A 2 9.88 22.20 -9.47
C ILE A 2 8.51 22.56 -10.06
N ARG A 3 8.43 23.54 -10.94
CA ARG A 3 7.16 23.99 -11.57
C ARG A 3 6.61 23.00 -12.61
N ASP A 4 7.44 22.13 -13.14
CA ASP A 4 7.08 21.21 -14.22
C ASP A 4 6.83 19.78 -13.72
N SER A 5 6.84 19.58 -12.39
CA SER A 5 6.48 18.30 -11.80
C SER A 5 4.98 18.19 -11.57
N THR A 6 4.41 17.05 -11.90
CA THR A 6 3.02 16.73 -11.61
C THR A 6 2.93 15.61 -10.57
N CYS A 7 1.85 15.63 -9.80
CA CYS A 7 1.60 14.64 -8.78
C CYS A 7 0.13 14.23 -8.84
N THR A 8 -0.11 12.94 -9.06
CA THR A 8 -1.45 12.36 -9.19
C THR A 8 -1.66 11.29 -8.13
N VAL A 9 -2.73 11.42 -7.34
CA VAL A 9 -3.18 10.35 -6.45
C VAL A 9 -4.05 9.39 -7.26
N SER A 10 -3.60 8.17 -7.44
CA SER A 10 -4.28 7.15 -8.24
C SER A 10 -5.09 6.15 -7.40
N ASP A 11 -4.80 6.00 -6.12
CA ASP A 11 -5.55 5.17 -5.18
C ASP A 11 -5.31 5.67 -3.74
N ASP A 12 -6.27 5.40 -2.85
CA ASP A 12 -6.19 5.79 -1.44
C ASP A 12 -6.94 4.78 -0.58
N ARG A 13 -6.19 3.87 0.07
CA ARG A 13 -6.76 2.79 0.88
C ARG A 13 -5.91 2.51 2.10
N MET A 14 -6.56 2.27 3.22
CA MET A 14 -5.90 1.80 4.44
C MET A 14 -6.44 0.43 4.84
N GLN A 15 -5.57 -0.43 5.30
CA GLN A 15 -5.91 -1.84 5.53
C GLN A 15 -5.77 -2.27 6.98
N ARG A 16 -6.62 -3.27 7.33
CA ARG A 16 -6.42 -4.20 8.44
C ARG A 16 -6.70 -5.61 7.92
N ALA A 17 -5.92 -6.58 8.35
CA ALA A 17 -6.05 -7.95 7.87
C ALA A 17 -6.12 -8.96 9.02
N PRO A 18 -7.31 -9.24 9.54
CA PRO A 18 -7.54 -10.34 10.47
C PRO A 18 -7.37 -11.70 9.80
N VAL A 19 -7.20 -12.72 10.64
CA VAL A 19 -7.20 -14.11 10.25
C VAL A 19 -8.18 -14.93 11.12
N PHE A 20 -8.96 -15.77 10.46
CA PHE A 20 -9.87 -16.73 11.08
C PHE A 20 -9.33 -18.14 10.86
N VAL A 21 -9.38 -18.94 11.90
CA VAL A 21 -8.87 -20.32 11.90
C VAL A 21 -10.04 -21.27 12.05
N PHE A 22 -10.08 -22.29 11.19
CA PHE A 22 -11.13 -23.30 11.13
C PHE A 22 -10.56 -24.72 11.35
N ALA A 23 -11.41 -25.70 11.56
CA ALA A 23 -10.97 -27.09 11.68
C ALA A 23 -10.44 -27.66 10.35
N SER A 24 -10.91 -27.14 9.21
CA SER A 24 -10.52 -27.64 7.89
C SER A 24 -10.48 -26.53 6.81
N ALA A 25 -9.78 -26.81 5.70
CA ALA A 25 -9.79 -25.96 4.52
C ALA A 25 -11.18 -25.86 3.87
N ARG A 26 -12.03 -26.89 4.04
CA ARG A 26 -13.42 -26.87 3.56
C ARG A 26 -14.23 -25.82 4.32
N GLU A 27 -14.08 -25.76 5.64
CA GLU A 27 -14.76 -24.75 6.46
C GLU A 27 -14.24 -23.34 6.17
N ALA A 28 -12.91 -23.17 6.00
CA ALA A 28 -12.35 -21.89 5.59
C ALA A 28 -12.89 -21.41 4.23
N ARG A 29 -13.12 -22.32 3.29
CA ARG A 29 -13.79 -22.01 2.01
C ARG A 29 -15.25 -21.64 2.22
N GLY A 30 -15.98 -22.37 3.03
CA GLY A 30 -17.38 -22.03 3.35
C GLY A 30 -17.50 -20.65 4.00
N PHE A 31 -16.58 -20.34 4.89
CA PHE A 31 -16.50 -19.01 5.49
C PHE A 31 -16.25 -17.90 4.44
N ARG A 32 -15.35 -18.10 3.46
CA ARG A 32 -15.18 -17.15 2.36
C ARG A 32 -16.51 -16.90 1.65
N ASP A 33 -17.23 -17.95 1.30
CA ASP A 33 -18.49 -17.84 0.58
C ASP A 33 -19.55 -17.12 1.45
N TRP A 34 -19.55 -17.38 2.77
CA TRP A 34 -20.38 -16.67 3.73
C TRP A 34 -20.05 -15.18 3.82
N VAL A 35 -18.75 -14.81 3.87
CA VAL A 35 -18.30 -13.40 3.88
C VAL A 35 -18.82 -12.68 2.63
N LEU A 36 -18.66 -13.30 1.46
CA LEU A 36 -19.14 -12.71 0.19
C LEU A 36 -20.66 -12.50 0.18
N GLY A 37 -21.41 -13.39 0.83
CA GLY A 37 -22.87 -13.29 0.96
C GLY A 37 -23.35 -12.27 2.00
N ASN A 38 -22.47 -11.80 2.90
CA ASN A 38 -22.82 -10.91 4.01
C ASN A 38 -22.06 -9.57 3.98
N MET A 39 -21.54 -9.16 2.82
CA MET A 39 -20.70 -7.96 2.69
C MET A 39 -21.38 -6.69 3.22
N ASP A 40 -22.66 -6.51 2.97
CA ASP A 40 -23.42 -5.32 3.40
C ASP A 40 -23.53 -5.24 4.92
N GLU A 41 -23.74 -6.36 5.60
CA GLU A 41 -23.83 -6.41 7.06
C GLU A 41 -22.46 -6.17 7.70
N ILE A 42 -21.41 -6.77 7.12
CA ILE A 42 -20.02 -6.58 7.55
C ILE A 42 -19.62 -5.11 7.40
N ALA A 43 -19.96 -4.50 6.26
CA ALA A 43 -19.70 -3.09 6.01
C ALA A 43 -20.44 -2.20 7.02
N ARG A 44 -21.71 -2.49 7.28
CA ARG A 44 -22.53 -1.74 8.24
C ARG A 44 -21.94 -1.81 9.65
N ALA A 45 -21.51 -2.99 10.09
CA ALA A 45 -20.87 -3.19 11.39
C ALA A 45 -19.55 -2.42 11.51
N ALA A 46 -18.72 -2.45 10.46
CA ALA A 46 -17.48 -1.70 10.41
C ALA A 46 -17.70 -0.19 10.46
N GLU A 47 -18.58 0.32 9.61
CA GLU A 47 -18.84 1.75 9.42
C GLU A 47 -19.57 2.39 10.60
N ALA A 48 -20.29 1.62 11.40
CA ALA A 48 -20.93 2.12 12.62
C ALA A 48 -19.95 2.73 13.63
N THR A 49 -18.65 2.45 13.51
CA THR A 49 -17.61 2.94 14.42
C THR A 49 -17.05 4.30 14.07
N SER A 50 -17.33 4.82 12.87
CA SER A 50 -16.74 6.07 12.36
C SER A 50 -17.65 6.71 11.33
N SER A 51 -17.74 8.04 11.36
CA SER A 51 -18.45 8.82 10.34
C SER A 51 -17.66 8.99 9.04
N VAL A 52 -16.36 8.64 9.05
CA VAL A 52 -15.42 8.88 7.94
C VAL A 52 -15.03 7.58 7.25
N ALA A 53 -14.68 6.54 8.02
CA ALA A 53 -14.23 5.28 7.45
C ALA A 53 -15.34 4.60 6.63
N LYS A 54 -15.02 4.23 5.40
CA LYS A 54 -15.90 3.46 4.51
C LYS A 54 -15.19 2.18 4.09
N LEU A 55 -15.86 1.04 4.25
CA LEU A 55 -15.35 -0.24 3.75
C LEU A 55 -15.54 -0.29 2.24
N LEU A 56 -14.46 -0.39 1.50
CA LEU A 56 -14.47 -0.45 0.04
C LEU A 56 -14.65 -1.88 -0.47
N ASP A 57 -13.81 -2.78 0.02
CA ASP A 57 -13.82 -4.21 -0.31
C ASP A 57 -13.04 -5.03 0.71
N ILE A 58 -13.12 -6.36 0.59
CA ILE A 58 -12.33 -7.31 1.37
C ILE A 58 -11.65 -8.28 0.42
N ASP A 59 -10.30 -8.22 0.34
CA ASP A 59 -9.53 -9.27 -0.33
C ASP A 59 -9.47 -10.51 0.58
N ILE A 60 -9.86 -11.67 0.07
CA ILE A 60 -9.91 -12.93 0.83
C ILE A 60 -8.86 -13.91 0.32
N PHE A 61 -7.97 -14.33 1.20
CA PHE A 61 -6.92 -15.30 0.90
C PHE A 61 -7.07 -16.52 1.78
N LEU A 62 -7.08 -17.71 1.18
CA LEU A 62 -7.15 -18.98 1.88
C LEU A 62 -5.80 -19.69 1.82
N ALA A 63 -5.33 -20.14 2.98
CA ALA A 63 -4.12 -20.95 3.07
C ALA A 63 -4.33 -22.01 4.15
N SER A 64 -4.26 -23.31 3.79
CA SER A 64 -4.59 -24.41 4.70
C SER A 64 -6.02 -24.22 5.25
N ARG A 65 -6.18 -24.21 6.56
CA ARG A 65 -7.42 -23.98 7.29
C ARG A 65 -7.60 -22.52 7.76
N PHE A 66 -6.83 -21.59 7.19
CA PHE A 66 -6.82 -20.19 7.55
C PHE A 66 -7.51 -19.35 6.47
N ALA A 67 -8.36 -18.42 6.90
CA ALA A 67 -8.93 -17.40 6.05
C ALA A 67 -8.40 -16.03 6.48
N TYR A 68 -7.61 -15.42 5.62
CA TYR A 68 -7.09 -14.07 5.79
C TYR A 68 -8.01 -13.10 5.08
N LEU A 69 -8.51 -12.10 5.79
CA LEU A 69 -9.36 -11.06 5.24
C LEU A 69 -8.62 -9.74 5.25
N ARG A 70 -8.27 -9.21 4.09
CA ARG A 70 -7.65 -7.90 3.98
C ARG A 70 -8.74 -6.86 3.69
N PHE A 71 -9.24 -6.23 4.74
CA PHE A 71 -10.22 -5.15 4.68
C PHE A 71 -9.56 -3.90 4.12
N ASN A 72 -10.16 -3.29 3.12
CA ASN A 72 -9.72 -2.06 2.47
C ASN A 72 -10.71 -0.94 2.77
N TYR A 73 -10.21 0.16 3.34
CA TYR A 73 -11.04 1.31 3.73
C TYR A 73 -10.57 2.60 3.08
N SER A 74 -11.50 3.48 2.76
CA SER A 74 -11.20 4.90 2.63
C SER A 74 -11.27 5.57 4.00
N THR A 75 -10.37 6.51 4.27
CA THR A 75 -10.23 7.14 5.59
C THR A 75 -10.24 8.67 5.54
N GLY A 76 -10.63 9.25 4.39
CA GLY A 76 -10.58 10.69 4.17
C GLY A 76 -9.15 11.22 4.22
N ASP A 77 -8.93 12.34 4.90
CA ASP A 77 -7.61 12.98 4.95
C ASP A 77 -6.64 12.32 5.95
N ALA A 78 -7.14 11.44 6.81
CA ALA A 78 -6.31 10.73 7.79
C ALA A 78 -5.62 9.50 7.18
N ALA A 79 -4.43 9.15 7.67
CA ALA A 79 -3.83 7.84 7.40
C ALA A 79 -4.73 6.70 7.90
N GLY A 80 -5.41 6.89 9.04
CA GLY A 80 -6.52 6.05 9.47
C GLY A 80 -6.18 4.72 10.11
N GLN A 81 -4.93 4.45 10.47
CA GLN A 81 -4.50 3.15 11.01
C GLN A 81 -5.33 2.68 12.22
N ASN A 82 -5.53 3.55 13.21
CA ASN A 82 -6.34 3.23 14.39
C ASN A 82 -7.84 3.13 14.06
N MET A 83 -8.30 3.98 13.15
CA MET A 83 -9.69 4.00 12.68
C MET A 83 -10.06 2.66 12.03
N VAL A 84 -9.25 2.18 11.08
CA VAL A 84 -9.50 0.90 10.41
C VAL A 84 -9.33 -0.30 11.34
N GLY A 85 -8.43 -0.21 12.34
CA GLY A 85 -8.29 -1.22 13.37
C GLY A 85 -9.58 -1.39 14.17
N ARG A 86 -10.19 -0.28 14.62
CA ARG A 86 -11.46 -0.26 15.36
C ARG A 86 -12.63 -0.75 14.50
N ALA A 87 -12.71 -0.28 13.25
CA ALA A 87 -13.76 -0.66 12.32
C ALA A 87 -13.72 -2.17 12.01
N THR A 88 -12.53 -2.68 11.70
CA THR A 88 -12.35 -4.12 11.44
C THR A 88 -12.65 -4.96 12.67
N PHE A 89 -12.28 -4.52 13.87
CA PHE A 89 -12.61 -5.25 15.10
C PHE A 89 -14.13 -5.35 15.29
N ALA A 90 -14.89 -4.29 15.07
CA ALA A 90 -16.35 -4.30 15.17
C ALA A 90 -16.97 -5.25 14.13
N ALA A 91 -16.50 -5.20 12.88
CA ALA A 91 -16.91 -6.13 11.83
C ALA A 91 -16.63 -7.59 12.20
N CYS A 92 -15.43 -7.88 12.69
CA CYS A 92 -15.05 -9.24 13.11
C CYS A 92 -15.84 -9.71 14.33
N SER A 93 -16.16 -8.83 15.29
CA SER A 93 -17.03 -9.18 16.42
C SER A 93 -18.43 -9.60 15.92
N TRP A 94 -19.01 -8.81 15.02
CA TRP A 94 -20.30 -9.17 14.41
C TRP A 94 -20.22 -10.51 13.66
N MET A 95 -19.14 -10.76 12.93
CA MET A 95 -18.93 -12.03 12.23
C MET A 95 -18.86 -13.22 13.21
N LEU A 96 -18.13 -13.07 14.32
CA LEU A 96 -17.98 -14.09 15.36
C LEU A 96 -19.32 -14.36 16.06
N ASP A 97 -20.14 -13.34 16.26
CA ASP A 97 -21.49 -13.50 16.85
C ASP A 97 -22.47 -14.27 15.92
N ASN A 98 -22.15 -14.37 14.63
CA ASN A 98 -22.97 -15.07 13.61
C ASN A 98 -22.35 -16.34 13.07
N LEU A 99 -21.28 -16.85 13.70
CA LEU A 99 -20.54 -18.05 13.26
C LEU A 99 -20.14 -18.92 14.46
N ASP A 100 -20.51 -20.18 14.43
CA ASP A 100 -20.25 -21.13 15.54
C ASP A 100 -18.97 -21.98 15.33
N ASN A 101 -18.38 -21.95 14.13
CA ASN A 101 -17.31 -22.89 13.75
C ASN A 101 -15.92 -22.26 13.65
N VAL A 102 -15.73 -21.06 14.20
CA VAL A 102 -14.41 -20.41 14.24
C VAL A 102 -13.63 -20.90 15.45
N GLU A 103 -12.51 -21.61 15.22
CA GLU A 103 -11.66 -22.10 16.31
C GLU A 103 -10.84 -20.98 16.97
N ARG A 104 -10.32 -20.05 16.16
CA ARG A 104 -9.51 -18.92 16.63
C ARG A 104 -9.66 -17.72 15.70
N PHE A 105 -9.45 -16.56 16.27
CA PHE A 105 -9.43 -15.27 15.58
C PHE A 105 -8.27 -14.43 16.06
N TYR A 106 -7.61 -13.74 15.12
CA TYR A 106 -6.61 -12.71 15.41
C TYR A 106 -6.86 -11.50 14.52
N LEU A 107 -6.88 -10.31 15.13
CA LEU A 107 -7.13 -9.06 14.40
C LEU A 107 -5.98 -8.68 13.46
N GLU A 108 -4.76 -9.14 13.76
CA GLU A 108 -3.56 -8.86 12.97
C GLU A 108 -2.89 -10.17 12.53
N SER A 109 -2.66 -10.27 11.23
CA SER A 109 -2.07 -11.47 10.61
C SER A 109 -0.83 -11.20 9.77
N ASN A 110 -0.31 -9.99 9.80
CA ASN A 110 0.74 -9.48 8.91
C ASN A 110 0.34 -9.28 7.44
N LEU A 111 -0.84 -9.73 7.00
CA LEU A 111 -1.29 -9.56 5.62
C LEU A 111 -1.76 -8.12 5.31
N ALA A 112 -2.01 -7.30 6.34
CA ALA A 112 -2.20 -5.86 6.18
C ALA A 112 -0.92 -5.15 5.73
N THR A 113 0.24 -5.80 5.93
CA THR A 113 1.58 -5.29 5.59
C THR A 113 1.95 -4.00 6.31
N ASP A 114 1.29 -3.74 7.45
CA ASP A 114 1.56 -2.61 8.32
C ASP A 114 3.04 -2.56 8.70
N LYS A 115 3.69 -1.42 8.43
CA LYS A 115 5.11 -1.18 8.71
C LYS A 115 6.06 -2.18 8.03
N LYS A 116 5.67 -2.71 6.87
CA LYS A 116 6.46 -3.67 6.08
C LYS A 116 6.59 -3.25 4.64
N HIS A 117 7.77 -3.48 4.10
CA HIS A 117 8.06 -3.37 2.69
C HIS A 117 7.59 -4.66 1.99
N SER A 118 6.61 -4.59 1.08
CA SER A 118 6.02 -5.80 0.52
C SER A 118 5.51 -5.63 -0.90
N GLN A 119 5.49 -6.74 -1.65
CA GLN A 119 4.99 -6.77 -3.02
C GLN A 119 3.50 -6.42 -3.10
N ILE A 120 2.70 -6.77 -2.10
CA ILE A 120 1.28 -6.44 -2.10
C ILE A 120 1.05 -4.92 -2.02
N ASN A 121 1.95 -4.17 -1.37
CA ASN A 121 1.88 -2.70 -1.33
C ASN A 121 2.19 -2.09 -2.70
N ILE A 122 3.08 -2.70 -3.49
CA ILE A 122 3.34 -2.27 -4.87
C ILE A 122 2.09 -2.47 -5.75
N MET A 123 1.38 -3.58 -5.58
CA MET A 123 0.24 -3.94 -6.42
C MET A 123 -1.08 -3.29 -5.98
N ARG A 124 -1.30 -3.18 -4.67
CA ARG A 124 -2.60 -2.86 -4.08
C ARG A 124 -2.62 -1.56 -3.29
N THR A 125 -1.50 -0.94 -3.09
CA THR A 125 -1.27 0.21 -2.21
C THR A 125 -1.53 -0.05 -0.71
N ARG A 126 -0.99 0.83 0.11
CA ARG A 126 -1.31 1.04 1.50
C ARG A 126 -1.13 2.54 1.80
N GLY A 127 -2.22 3.23 2.12
CA GLY A 127 -2.29 4.67 2.09
C GLY A 127 -2.48 5.21 0.66
N LYS A 128 -2.02 6.41 0.41
CA LYS A 128 -2.15 7.06 -0.90
C LYS A 128 -1.13 6.50 -1.90
N ARG A 129 -1.63 6.06 -3.05
CA ARG A 129 -0.80 5.72 -4.20
C ARG A 129 -0.61 6.96 -5.05
N VAL A 130 0.62 7.42 -5.11
CA VAL A 130 0.97 8.66 -5.79
C VAL A 130 1.85 8.37 -6.99
N ILE A 131 1.53 8.97 -8.13
CA ILE A 131 2.37 9.00 -9.32
C ILE A 131 2.92 10.42 -9.42
N ALA A 132 4.24 10.55 -9.32
CA ALA A 132 4.93 11.81 -9.48
C ALA A 132 5.79 11.77 -10.74
N GLU A 133 5.69 12.81 -11.57
CA GLU A 133 6.35 12.91 -12.85
C GLU A 133 7.11 14.23 -12.94
N ALA A 134 8.31 14.20 -13.49
CA ALA A 134 9.11 15.40 -13.74
C ALA A 134 10.01 15.20 -14.97
N VAL A 135 10.18 16.26 -15.74
CA VAL A 135 11.17 16.31 -16.81
C VAL A 135 12.37 17.12 -16.32
N VAL A 136 13.56 16.55 -16.42
CA VAL A 136 14.80 17.19 -15.99
C VAL A 136 15.66 17.43 -17.24
N SER A 137 15.99 18.68 -17.51
CA SER A 137 16.81 19.04 -18.67
C SER A 137 18.25 18.55 -18.53
N ARG A 138 18.90 18.29 -19.67
CA ARG A 138 20.33 17.92 -19.73
C ARG A 138 21.20 18.92 -18.97
N GLU A 139 20.96 20.21 -19.16
CA GLU A 139 21.72 21.27 -18.51
C GLU A 139 21.67 21.13 -16.97
N VAL A 140 20.49 20.89 -16.39
CA VAL A 140 20.31 20.71 -14.95
C VAL A 140 21.03 19.45 -14.47
N LEU A 141 20.91 18.34 -15.21
CA LEU A 141 21.58 17.08 -14.86
C LEU A 141 23.10 17.25 -14.86
N VAL A 142 23.66 17.84 -15.90
CA VAL A 142 25.10 18.04 -16.02
C VAL A 142 25.63 19.04 -14.98
N GLN A 143 24.94 20.18 -14.81
CA GLN A 143 25.38 21.22 -13.91
C GLN A 143 25.31 20.83 -12.43
N HIS A 144 24.22 20.20 -12.01
CA HIS A 144 23.96 19.94 -10.59
C HIS A 144 24.25 18.48 -10.17
N MET A 145 24.01 17.50 -11.03
CA MET A 145 24.25 16.10 -10.74
C MET A 145 25.53 15.56 -11.36
N ARG A 146 26.18 16.33 -12.25
CA ARG A 146 27.40 15.95 -12.96
C ARG A 146 27.26 14.64 -13.71
N VAL A 147 26.13 14.41 -14.32
CA VAL A 147 25.81 13.19 -15.07
C VAL A 147 25.12 13.53 -16.37
N GLU A 148 25.48 12.84 -17.45
CA GLU A 148 24.78 12.89 -18.72
C GLU A 148 23.48 12.06 -18.65
N PRO A 149 22.39 12.50 -19.29
CA PRO A 149 21.12 11.77 -19.29
C PRO A 149 21.25 10.33 -19.74
N GLU A 150 22.03 10.06 -20.77
CA GLU A 150 22.27 8.71 -21.32
C GLU A 150 22.94 7.80 -20.29
N SER A 151 23.91 8.33 -19.56
CA SER A 151 24.59 7.59 -18.49
C SER A 151 23.66 7.29 -17.32
N LEU A 152 22.82 8.27 -16.95
CA LEU A 152 21.83 8.08 -15.90
C LEU A 152 20.77 7.05 -16.29
N GLN A 153 20.30 7.08 -17.54
CA GLN A 153 19.36 6.10 -18.07
C GLN A 153 19.95 4.69 -18.10
N TYR A 154 21.20 4.56 -18.53
CA TYR A 154 21.88 3.25 -18.53
C TYR A 154 22.07 2.71 -17.11
N HIS A 155 22.43 3.58 -16.16
CA HIS A 155 22.50 3.21 -14.75
C HIS A 155 21.16 2.74 -14.20
N ALA A 156 20.05 3.40 -14.56
CA ALA A 156 18.72 2.98 -14.15
C ALA A 156 18.36 1.57 -14.66
N GLN A 157 18.73 1.23 -15.90
CA GLN A 157 18.54 -0.12 -16.45
C GLN A 157 19.31 -1.18 -15.64
N ILE A 158 20.58 -0.91 -15.28
CA ILE A 158 21.39 -1.81 -14.44
C ILE A 158 20.77 -1.95 -13.05
N SER A 159 20.34 -0.86 -12.44
CA SER A 159 19.69 -0.83 -11.13
C SER A 159 18.40 -1.63 -11.10
N ASN A 160 17.60 -1.61 -12.19
CA ASN A 160 16.40 -2.44 -12.32
C ASN A 160 16.72 -3.93 -12.26
N VAL A 161 17.79 -4.38 -12.96
CA VAL A 161 18.25 -5.77 -12.88
C VAL A 161 18.70 -6.13 -11.45
N GLY A 162 19.45 -5.23 -10.81
CA GLY A 162 19.88 -5.41 -9.41
C GLY A 162 18.69 -5.50 -8.43
N SER A 163 17.69 -4.66 -8.58
CA SER A 163 16.46 -4.70 -7.76
C SER A 163 15.69 -6.00 -7.95
N PHE A 164 15.57 -6.47 -9.19
CA PHE A 164 14.95 -7.75 -9.49
C PHE A 164 15.68 -8.92 -8.83
N LEU A 165 17.01 -8.96 -8.96
CA LEU A 165 17.84 -10.01 -8.37
C LEU A 165 17.78 -10.03 -6.84
N SER A 166 17.72 -8.87 -6.21
CA SER A 166 17.66 -8.74 -4.74
C SER A 166 16.26 -8.90 -4.16
N GLY A 167 15.21 -8.93 -4.99
CA GLY A 167 13.81 -8.93 -4.54
C GLY A 167 13.38 -7.63 -3.86
N ALA A 168 14.07 -6.51 -4.16
CA ALA A 168 13.71 -5.21 -3.60
C ALA A 168 12.37 -4.71 -4.16
N ASN A 169 11.52 -4.14 -3.28
CA ASN A 169 10.24 -3.55 -3.66
C ASN A 169 10.35 -2.03 -3.92
N ASN A 170 11.54 -1.58 -4.28
CA ASN A 170 11.83 -0.23 -4.71
C ASN A 170 13.08 -0.28 -5.60
N ASN A 171 12.95 0.13 -6.85
CA ASN A 171 14.06 0.23 -7.81
C ASN A 171 14.64 1.64 -7.90
N GLY A 172 14.04 2.62 -7.20
CA GLY A 172 14.59 3.96 -7.03
C GLY A 172 15.61 3.98 -5.90
N ALA A 173 16.68 4.76 -6.06
CA ALA A 173 17.69 4.88 -5.03
C ALA A 173 17.23 5.82 -3.91
N HIS A 174 17.39 5.40 -2.66
CA HIS A 174 17.41 6.27 -1.47
C HIS A 174 16.10 6.98 -1.06
N SER A 175 14.93 6.61 -1.56
CA SER A 175 13.65 7.19 -1.09
C SER A 175 13.49 7.17 0.44
N PRO A 176 13.92 6.14 1.20
CA PRO A 176 13.85 6.14 2.66
C PRO A 176 14.57 7.33 3.34
N ASN A 177 15.63 7.87 2.75
CA ASN A 177 16.35 9.00 3.33
C ASN A 177 15.45 10.24 3.45
N GLY A 178 14.80 10.62 2.36
CA GLY A 178 13.88 11.78 2.33
C GLY A 178 12.63 11.55 3.15
N ILE A 179 12.03 10.38 3.04
CA ILE A 179 10.82 9.99 3.79
C ILE A 179 11.08 10.03 5.29
N THR A 180 12.20 9.45 5.75
CA THR A 180 12.57 9.44 7.17
C THR A 180 12.75 10.85 7.71
N ALA A 181 13.47 11.70 6.97
CA ALA A 181 13.68 13.09 7.38
C ALA A 181 12.35 13.86 7.52
N MET A 182 11.44 13.70 6.55
CA MET A 182 10.10 14.32 6.61
C MET A 182 9.28 13.77 7.77
N PHE A 183 9.27 12.47 8.00
CA PHE A 183 8.48 11.84 9.07
C PHE A 183 8.93 12.31 10.44
N ILE A 184 10.25 12.40 10.67
CA ILE A 184 10.79 12.94 11.93
C ILE A 184 10.41 14.42 12.08
N ALA A 185 10.61 15.23 11.04
CA ALA A 185 10.35 16.66 11.07
C ALA A 185 8.87 17.00 11.31
N THR A 186 7.96 16.15 10.84
CA THR A 186 6.51 16.36 10.93
C THR A 186 5.83 15.55 12.04
N GLY A 187 6.59 14.79 12.84
CA GLY A 187 6.07 13.97 13.93
C GLY A 187 5.26 12.75 13.46
N GLN A 188 5.53 12.23 12.26
CA GLN A 188 4.92 11.01 11.76
C GLN A 188 5.56 9.76 12.37
N ASP A 189 4.85 8.64 12.34
CA ASP A 189 5.37 7.35 12.79
C ASP A 189 6.49 6.85 11.86
N VAL A 190 7.73 6.91 12.32
CA VAL A 190 8.92 6.51 11.55
C VAL A 190 8.92 5.02 11.19
N ALA A 191 8.18 4.18 11.89
CA ALA A 191 8.03 2.77 11.52
C ALA A 191 7.31 2.60 10.17
N ASN A 192 6.52 3.57 9.73
CA ASN A 192 5.85 3.57 8.43
C ASN A 192 6.79 3.88 7.26
N VAL A 193 8.03 4.29 7.52
CA VAL A 193 9.04 4.48 6.48
C VAL A 193 9.22 3.21 5.65
N ALA A 194 9.17 2.03 6.27
CA ALA A 194 9.31 0.76 5.56
C ALA A 194 8.21 0.57 4.49
N GLU A 195 6.94 0.77 4.84
CA GLU A 195 5.83 0.62 3.89
C GLU A 195 5.78 1.77 2.87
N SER A 196 6.12 2.99 3.28
CA SER A 196 6.12 4.18 2.44
C SER A 196 7.28 4.21 1.44
N SER A 197 8.28 3.35 1.63
CA SER A 197 9.45 3.22 0.76
C SER A 197 9.21 2.30 -0.43
N SER A 198 8.10 1.58 -0.49
CA SER A 198 7.73 0.78 -1.66
C SER A 198 7.41 1.68 -2.84
N GLY A 199 7.99 1.41 -4.01
CA GLY A 199 7.76 2.26 -5.17
C GLY A 199 8.43 1.75 -6.43
N ILE A 200 7.99 2.28 -7.57
CA ILE A 200 8.55 1.99 -8.88
C ILE A 200 9.06 3.30 -9.48
N LEU A 201 10.32 3.33 -9.83
CA LEU A 201 10.92 4.40 -10.64
C LEU A 201 10.97 3.95 -12.10
N TYR A 202 10.39 4.77 -12.97
CA TYR A 202 10.53 4.65 -14.42
C TYR A 202 11.26 5.88 -14.95
N THR A 203 12.19 5.69 -15.88
CA THR A 203 12.93 6.76 -16.52
C THR A 203 13.00 6.53 -18.02
N GLU A 204 12.91 7.60 -18.79
CA GLU A 204 13.10 7.57 -20.25
C GLU A 204 13.84 8.82 -20.73
N LEU A 205 14.50 8.70 -21.87
CA LEU A 205 15.07 9.84 -22.58
C LEU A 205 14.02 10.40 -23.53
N THR A 206 13.71 11.67 -23.40
CA THR A 206 12.84 12.38 -24.33
C THR A 206 13.69 13.27 -25.23
N PRO A 207 13.33 13.43 -26.51
CA PRO A 207 13.97 14.43 -27.37
C PRO A 207 13.89 15.80 -26.71
N GLU A 208 14.95 16.62 -26.85
CA GLU A 208 14.86 18.01 -26.47
C GLU A 208 13.69 18.65 -27.22
N ARG A 209 12.70 19.14 -26.48
CA ARG A 209 11.67 19.97 -27.07
C ARG A 209 12.36 21.31 -27.36
N ASP A 210 12.47 21.67 -28.65
CA ASP A 210 12.86 23.00 -29.04
C ASP A 210 12.01 23.98 -28.25
N SER A 211 12.67 24.84 -27.47
CA SER A 211 12.03 25.85 -26.64
C SER A 211 11.56 27.05 -27.52
N GLN A 212 10.87 26.74 -28.62
CA GLN A 212 10.23 27.70 -29.51
C GLN A 212 8.77 27.24 -29.75
N ALA A 213 7.92 27.59 -28.81
CA ALA A 213 6.49 27.78 -29.03
C ALA A 213 5.92 28.67 -27.92
#